data_8648be16e7a15581b7bebd873a9cb41e
#
_entry.id   8648be16e7a15581b7bebd873a9cb41e
#
_cell.length_a   1.000
_cell.length_b   1.000
_cell.length_c   1.000
_cell.angle_alpha   90.00
_cell.angle_beta   90.00
_cell.angle_gamma   90.00
#
_symmetry.space_group_name_H-M   'P 1'
#
loop_
_entity.id
_entity.type
_entity.pdbx_description
1 polymer ?
#
loop_
_entity_poly.entity_id
_entity_poly.type
_entity_poly.pdbx_seq_one_letter_code
_entity_poly.pdbx_strand_id
1 'polypeptide(L)'
;MGNPETNAGNTGSSIEASVGEGGALEERRKMRIKGFIALLTDPSLDSRWKAAEALGLEGDASAVEPLINALKDPYVDVQWLAAKSLGQLGDTRALEPLIEALKSEDKWLRTGAAWGLGKLQDYRAIDPLIPLLKDKKKLVRKTAAWALGRIGDERAGAALTETLSDEAGEVRDAAQKALDAIKNKKTGKNPDAASQI
;
A
#
# COMPACT_ATOMS: atom_id res chain seq x y z
N MET A 1 -2.95 55.63 -46.65
CA MET A 1 -1.67 55.07 -46.17
C MET A 1 -1.87 54.78 -44.67
N GLY A 2 -2.25 53.59 -44.32
CA GLY A 2 -2.46 53.16 -42.95
C GLY A 2 -1.63 51.92 -42.70
N ASN A 3 -0.73 52.01 -41.71
CA ASN A 3 0.19 50.96 -41.32
C ASN A 3 -0.53 49.97 -40.40
N PRO A 4 -0.44 48.65 -40.57
CA PRO A 4 -0.96 47.70 -39.62
C PRO A 4 0.13 47.41 -38.57
N GLU A 5 -0.11 47.84 -37.33
CA GLU A 5 0.71 47.41 -36.19
C GLU A 5 0.46 45.94 -35.88
N THR A 6 1.52 45.15 -35.99
CA THR A 6 1.59 43.76 -35.65
C THR A 6 1.61 43.59 -34.13
N ASN A 7 0.52 43.06 -33.58
CA ASN A 7 0.48 42.62 -32.20
C ASN A 7 1.12 41.21 -32.09
N ALA A 8 2.43 41.17 -31.86
CA ALA A 8 3.16 39.95 -31.50
C ALA A 8 3.74 40.15 -30.11
N GLY A 9 3.11 39.59 -29.11
CA GLY A 9 3.72 39.67 -27.81
C GLY A 9 2.84 39.17 -26.69
N ASN A 10 3.18 38.07 -26.16
CA ASN A 10 3.01 37.65 -24.77
C ASN A 10 2.40 36.23 -24.57
N THR A 11 2.99 35.29 -25.25
CA THR A 11 2.71 33.85 -24.89
C THR A 11 3.90 33.17 -24.21
N GLY A 12 5.10 33.77 -24.21
CA GLY A 12 6.30 33.20 -23.60
C GLY A 12 6.36 33.30 -22.05
N SER A 13 5.90 34.43 -21.51
CA SER A 13 6.03 34.73 -20.06
C SER A 13 5.18 33.82 -19.14
N SER A 14 4.02 33.40 -19.61
CA SER A 14 3.10 32.55 -18.81
C SER A 14 3.57 31.10 -18.73
N ILE A 15 4.27 30.59 -19.73
CA ILE A 15 4.79 29.21 -19.77
C ILE A 15 6.05 29.08 -18.91
N GLU A 16 6.94 30.07 -18.97
CA GLU A 16 8.17 30.07 -18.16
C GLU A 16 7.88 30.22 -16.66
N ALA A 17 6.90 31.03 -16.27
CA ALA A 17 6.46 31.16 -14.88
C ALA A 17 5.85 29.85 -14.34
N SER A 18 5.03 29.14 -15.10
CA SER A 18 4.41 27.86 -14.68
C SER A 18 5.43 26.72 -14.56
N VAL A 19 6.48 26.70 -15.38
CA VAL A 19 7.58 25.73 -15.28
C VAL A 19 8.44 25.99 -14.03
N GLY A 20 8.67 27.26 -13.67
CA GLY A 20 9.40 27.63 -12.46
C GLY A 20 8.65 27.25 -11.16
N GLU A 21 7.34 27.46 -11.12
CA GLU A 21 6.51 27.11 -9.95
C GLU A 21 6.42 25.59 -9.76
N GLY A 22 6.26 24.81 -10.82
CA GLY A 22 6.24 23.35 -10.77
C GLY A 22 7.56 22.77 -10.23
N GLY A 23 8.69 23.30 -10.64
CA GLY A 23 10.01 22.92 -10.15
C GLY A 23 10.19 23.22 -8.66
N ALA A 24 9.76 24.38 -8.20
CA ALA A 24 9.83 24.78 -6.80
C ALA A 24 8.94 23.90 -5.90
N LEU A 25 7.76 23.52 -6.37
CA LEU A 25 6.86 22.61 -5.63
C LEU A 25 7.45 21.21 -5.51
N GLU A 26 8.06 20.69 -6.56
CA GLU A 26 8.71 19.37 -6.55
C GLU A 26 9.92 19.35 -5.62
N GLU A 27 10.75 20.40 -5.60
CA GLU A 27 11.86 20.49 -4.65
C GLU A 27 11.39 20.58 -3.20
N ARG A 28 10.30 21.30 -2.92
CA ARG A 28 9.67 21.32 -1.58
C ARG A 28 9.16 19.93 -1.18
N ARG A 29 8.55 19.18 -2.11
CA ARG A 29 8.09 17.81 -1.88
C ARG A 29 9.27 16.90 -1.54
N LYS A 30 10.34 16.92 -2.32
CA LYS A 30 11.56 16.14 -2.05
C LYS A 30 12.17 16.46 -0.70
N MET A 31 12.24 17.76 -0.34
CA MET A 31 12.75 18.19 0.96
C MET A 31 11.89 17.63 2.12
N ARG A 32 10.56 17.67 1.98
CA ARG A 32 9.62 17.13 2.95
C ARG A 32 9.79 15.62 3.12
N ILE A 33 9.90 14.86 2.02
CA ILE A 33 10.15 13.42 2.03
C ILE A 33 11.46 13.09 2.74
N LYS A 34 12.55 13.80 2.44
CA LYS A 34 13.82 13.65 3.15
C LYS A 34 13.68 13.89 4.65
N GLY A 35 12.89 14.91 5.04
CA GLY A 35 12.58 15.17 6.44
C GLY A 35 11.86 14.01 7.11
N PHE A 36 10.83 13.44 6.48
CA PHE A 36 10.12 12.27 7.02
C PHE A 36 11.02 11.03 7.08
N ILE A 37 11.88 10.80 6.07
CA ILE A 37 12.85 9.70 6.12
C ILE A 37 13.78 9.83 7.33
N ALA A 38 14.28 11.02 7.61
CA ALA A 38 15.12 11.27 8.79
C ALA A 38 14.36 11.00 10.11
N LEU A 39 13.07 11.35 10.17
CA LEU A 39 12.21 11.13 11.34
C LEU A 39 11.91 9.64 11.62
N LEU A 40 12.12 8.72 10.68
CA LEU A 40 11.97 7.28 10.94
C LEU A 40 12.97 6.73 11.97
N THR A 41 14.05 7.45 12.23
CA THR A 41 15.07 7.09 13.24
C THR A 41 15.10 8.05 14.44
N ASP A 42 14.10 8.93 14.56
CA ASP A 42 13.99 9.87 15.68
C ASP A 42 13.83 9.12 17.02
N PRO A 43 14.43 9.60 18.14
CA PRO A 43 14.23 9.01 19.45
C PRO A 43 12.77 8.91 19.88
N SER A 44 11.92 9.86 19.47
CA SER A 44 10.49 9.89 19.77
C SER A 44 9.72 8.85 18.95
N LEU A 45 9.00 7.99 19.67
CA LEU A 45 8.06 7.04 19.03
C LEU A 45 7.03 7.77 18.17
N ASP A 46 6.50 8.90 18.67
CA ASP A 46 5.48 9.69 17.99
C ASP A 46 5.98 10.24 16.63
N SER A 47 7.23 10.67 16.57
CA SER A 47 7.86 11.10 15.31
C SER A 47 7.99 9.95 14.32
N ARG A 48 8.45 8.78 14.79
CA ARG A 48 8.69 7.61 13.90
C ARG A 48 7.40 7.10 13.26
N TRP A 49 6.32 6.89 14.06
CA TRP A 49 5.09 6.36 13.46
C TRP A 49 4.40 7.37 12.53
N LYS A 50 4.42 8.69 12.87
CA LYS A 50 3.91 9.75 11.98
C LYS A 50 4.69 9.83 10.67
N ALA A 51 6.01 9.68 10.76
CA ALA A 51 6.86 9.66 9.57
C ALA A 51 6.55 8.44 8.68
N ALA A 52 6.38 7.26 9.26
CA ALA A 52 6.02 6.06 8.52
C ALA A 52 4.68 6.22 7.77
N GLU A 53 3.66 6.79 8.42
CA GLU A 53 2.36 7.07 7.81
C GLU A 53 2.47 8.11 6.68
N ALA A 54 3.15 9.24 6.95
CA ALA A 54 3.31 10.32 5.99
C ALA A 54 4.02 9.85 4.71
N LEU A 55 5.07 9.03 4.84
CA LEU A 55 5.80 8.47 3.69
C LEU A 55 4.93 7.57 2.80
N GLY A 56 4.01 6.81 3.40
CA GLY A 56 3.04 6.02 2.65
C GLY A 56 2.08 6.88 1.82
N LEU A 57 1.70 8.06 2.35
CA LEU A 57 0.82 9.01 1.67
C LEU A 57 1.53 9.82 0.58
N GLU A 58 2.82 10.13 0.77
CA GLU A 58 3.62 10.85 -0.23
C GLU A 58 3.84 10.06 -1.52
N GLY A 59 3.82 8.74 -1.46
CA GLY A 59 3.88 7.88 -2.63
C GLY A 59 5.24 7.89 -3.35
N ASP A 60 6.34 8.18 -2.65
CA ASP A 60 7.67 8.30 -3.25
C ASP A 60 8.52 7.06 -3.01
N ALA A 61 9.10 6.52 -4.09
CA ALA A 61 9.89 5.29 -4.05
C ALA A 61 11.18 5.39 -3.21
N SER A 62 11.65 6.60 -2.89
CA SER A 62 12.81 6.80 -2.00
C SER A 62 12.53 6.40 -0.56
N ALA A 63 11.24 6.31 -0.17
CA ALA A 63 10.82 5.88 1.15
C ALA A 63 10.85 4.37 1.35
N VAL A 64 10.97 3.56 0.29
CA VAL A 64 10.83 2.10 0.37
C VAL A 64 11.87 1.47 1.29
N GLU A 65 13.16 1.70 1.05
CA GLU A 65 14.23 1.14 1.88
C GLU A 65 14.19 1.64 3.35
N PRO A 66 13.98 2.94 3.61
CA PRO A 66 13.74 3.42 4.98
C PRO A 66 12.56 2.74 5.68
N LEU A 67 11.43 2.53 4.99
CA LEU A 67 10.28 1.83 5.56
C LEU A 67 10.51 0.32 5.76
N ILE A 68 11.29 -0.34 4.88
CA ILE A 68 11.74 -1.73 5.10
C ILE A 68 12.56 -1.83 6.40
N ASN A 69 13.44 -0.87 6.66
CA ASN A 69 14.17 -0.82 7.92
C ASN A 69 13.24 -0.60 9.12
N ALA A 70 12.22 0.24 8.98
CA ALA A 70 11.22 0.51 10.03
C ALA A 70 10.34 -0.70 10.37
N LEU A 71 10.29 -1.76 9.54
CA LEU A 71 9.67 -3.05 9.92
C LEU A 71 10.37 -3.72 11.11
N LYS A 72 11.58 -3.28 11.45
CA LYS A 72 12.39 -3.78 12.58
C LYS A 72 12.40 -2.81 13.77
N ASP A 73 11.56 -1.78 13.76
CA ASP A 73 11.45 -0.84 14.88
C ASP A 73 11.11 -1.59 16.18
N PRO A 74 11.64 -1.19 17.34
CA PRO A 74 11.29 -1.82 18.61
C PRO A 74 9.82 -1.72 18.99
N TYR A 75 9.05 -0.81 18.38
CA TYR A 75 7.63 -0.58 18.65
C TYR A 75 6.77 -1.07 17.49
N VAL A 76 5.83 -1.95 17.81
CA VAL A 76 4.94 -2.58 16.83
C VAL A 76 4.06 -1.58 16.06
N ASP A 77 3.72 -0.45 16.66
CA ASP A 77 2.95 0.60 16.00
C ASP A 77 3.69 1.17 14.78
N VAL A 78 5.01 1.37 14.89
CA VAL A 78 5.86 1.80 13.77
C VAL A 78 5.99 0.69 12.74
N GLN A 79 6.22 -0.55 13.18
CA GLN A 79 6.30 -1.71 12.29
C GLN A 79 5.03 -1.89 11.46
N TRP A 80 3.86 -1.79 12.11
CA TRP A 80 2.56 -1.92 11.46
C TRP A 80 2.32 -0.83 10.42
N LEU A 81 2.63 0.43 10.76
CA LEU A 81 2.51 1.54 9.81
C LEU A 81 3.51 1.42 8.67
N ALA A 82 4.75 1.02 8.94
CA ALA A 82 5.73 0.77 7.89
C ALA A 82 5.24 -0.30 6.89
N ALA A 83 4.68 -1.42 7.39
CA ALA A 83 4.12 -2.46 6.55
C ALA A 83 2.95 -1.95 5.68
N LYS A 84 2.04 -1.14 6.26
CA LYS A 84 0.96 -0.50 5.50
C LYS A 84 1.50 0.44 4.44
N SER A 85 2.42 1.31 4.81
CA SER A 85 2.98 2.31 3.90
C SER A 85 3.73 1.67 2.74
N LEU A 86 4.47 0.59 2.98
CA LEU A 86 5.08 -0.22 1.92
C LEU A 86 4.05 -0.77 0.93
N GLY A 87 2.92 -1.26 1.44
CA GLY A 87 1.81 -1.69 0.58
C GLY A 87 1.18 -0.54 -0.22
N GLN A 88 1.08 0.67 0.35
CA GLN A 88 0.58 1.86 -0.34
C GLN A 88 1.53 2.34 -1.45
N LEU A 89 2.84 2.29 -1.21
CA LEU A 89 3.85 2.63 -2.20
C LEU A 89 3.82 1.70 -3.43
N GLY A 90 3.40 0.45 -3.25
CA GLY A 90 3.25 -0.50 -4.35
C GLY A 90 4.56 -0.97 -4.98
N ASP A 91 5.70 -0.73 -4.34
CA ASP A 91 7.02 -1.09 -4.87
C ASP A 91 7.34 -2.55 -4.55
N THR A 92 7.74 -3.31 -5.57
CA THR A 92 8.00 -4.76 -5.44
C THR A 92 9.17 -5.11 -4.54
N ARG A 93 10.06 -4.17 -4.22
CA ARG A 93 11.14 -4.36 -3.22
C ARG A 93 10.60 -4.67 -1.83
N ALA A 94 9.36 -4.25 -1.54
CA ALA A 94 8.69 -4.53 -0.28
C ALA A 94 8.19 -5.97 -0.13
N LEU A 95 8.13 -6.76 -1.21
CA LEU A 95 7.51 -8.09 -1.21
C LEU A 95 8.14 -9.03 -0.18
N GLU A 96 9.42 -9.32 -0.32
CA GLU A 96 10.11 -10.27 0.57
C GLU A 96 10.17 -9.78 2.04
N PRO A 97 10.46 -8.50 2.33
CA PRO A 97 10.35 -7.97 3.69
C PRO A 97 8.95 -8.13 4.31
N LEU A 98 7.88 -7.93 3.54
CA LEU A 98 6.52 -8.12 4.03
C LEU A 98 6.19 -9.61 4.22
N ILE A 99 6.66 -10.51 3.34
CA ILE A 99 6.51 -11.96 3.52
C ILE A 99 7.20 -12.41 4.81
N GLU A 100 8.40 -11.91 5.11
CA GLU A 100 9.08 -12.22 6.36
C GLU A 100 8.32 -11.70 7.58
N ALA A 101 7.73 -10.51 7.49
CA ALA A 101 6.91 -9.92 8.55
C ALA A 101 5.63 -10.72 8.88
N LEU A 102 5.13 -11.58 7.95
CA LEU A 102 4.01 -12.50 8.23
C LEU A 102 4.34 -13.51 9.33
N LYS A 103 5.62 -13.80 9.58
CA LYS A 103 6.09 -14.77 10.57
C LYS A 103 6.22 -14.17 11.99
N SER A 104 5.97 -12.87 12.15
CA SER A 104 6.10 -12.18 13.43
C SER A 104 5.21 -12.80 14.52
N GLU A 105 5.68 -12.85 15.75
CA GLU A 105 4.88 -13.22 16.91
C GLU A 105 3.78 -12.19 17.21
N ASP A 106 3.97 -10.92 16.81
CA ASP A 106 3.00 -9.87 17.01
C ASP A 106 1.90 -9.87 15.93
N LYS A 107 0.64 -9.89 16.40
CA LYS A 107 -0.53 -9.92 15.51
C LYS A 107 -0.68 -8.67 14.64
N TRP A 108 -0.24 -7.52 15.15
CA TRP A 108 -0.39 -6.27 14.42
C TRP A 108 0.57 -6.19 13.25
N LEU A 109 1.83 -6.63 13.46
CA LEU A 109 2.79 -6.71 12.36
C LEU A 109 2.34 -7.74 11.30
N ARG A 110 1.87 -8.94 11.71
CA ARG A 110 1.30 -9.89 10.74
C ARG A 110 0.11 -9.30 9.97
N THR A 111 -0.78 -8.57 10.67
CA THR A 111 -1.93 -7.90 10.03
C THR A 111 -1.47 -6.83 9.04
N GLY A 112 -0.52 -5.98 9.42
CA GLY A 112 0.03 -4.94 8.55
C GLY A 112 0.70 -5.51 7.30
N ALA A 113 1.50 -6.57 7.50
CA ALA A 113 2.17 -7.28 6.41
C ALA A 113 1.18 -7.92 5.43
N ALA A 114 0.18 -8.63 5.94
CA ALA A 114 -0.87 -9.22 5.11
C ALA A 114 -1.65 -8.14 4.33
N TRP A 115 -1.95 -7.01 4.97
CA TRP A 115 -2.59 -5.88 4.30
C TRP A 115 -1.70 -5.28 3.21
N GLY A 116 -0.42 -5.07 3.52
CA GLY A 116 0.57 -4.55 2.57
C GLY A 116 0.71 -5.45 1.33
N LEU A 117 0.80 -6.76 1.53
CA LEU A 117 0.86 -7.74 0.44
C LEU A 117 -0.42 -7.76 -0.41
N GLY A 118 -1.60 -7.60 0.22
CA GLY A 118 -2.86 -7.45 -0.49
C GLY A 118 -2.93 -6.17 -1.36
N LYS A 119 -2.25 -5.10 -0.94
CA LYS A 119 -2.12 -3.85 -1.71
C LYS A 119 -1.12 -3.98 -2.85
N LEU A 120 0.00 -4.67 -2.62
CA LEU A 120 1.00 -4.98 -3.65
C LEU A 120 0.44 -5.85 -4.78
N GLN A 121 -0.53 -6.71 -4.48
CA GLN A 121 -1.17 -7.63 -5.44
C GLN A 121 -0.19 -8.55 -6.20
N ASP A 122 0.97 -8.84 -5.62
CA ASP A 122 1.94 -9.75 -6.22
C ASP A 122 1.56 -11.22 -5.94
N TYR A 123 1.46 -12.02 -6.99
CA TYR A 123 1.05 -13.43 -6.89
C TYR A 123 2.00 -14.31 -6.04
N ARG A 124 3.25 -13.89 -5.84
CA ARG A 124 4.23 -14.59 -5.00
C ARG A 124 3.86 -14.58 -3.52
N ALA A 125 2.98 -13.65 -3.10
CA ALA A 125 2.49 -13.58 -1.73
C ALA A 125 1.39 -14.60 -1.40
N ILE A 126 0.84 -15.34 -2.38
CA ILE A 126 -0.30 -16.26 -2.17
C ILE A 126 0.08 -17.36 -1.20
N ASP A 127 1.11 -18.14 -1.51
CA ASP A 127 1.52 -19.28 -0.70
C ASP A 127 1.92 -18.86 0.74
N PRO A 128 2.64 -17.73 0.94
CA PRO A 128 2.88 -17.19 2.27
C PRO A 128 1.63 -16.72 3.04
N LEU A 129 0.59 -16.25 2.35
CA LEU A 129 -0.65 -15.76 2.99
C LEU A 129 -1.61 -16.88 3.38
N ILE A 130 -1.65 -17.99 2.66
CA ILE A 130 -2.58 -19.10 2.92
C ILE A 130 -2.52 -19.61 4.37
N PRO A 131 -1.35 -19.85 4.99
CA PRO A 131 -1.28 -20.28 6.39
C PRO A 131 -1.94 -19.31 7.37
N LEU A 132 -1.98 -18.01 7.06
CA LEU A 132 -2.61 -17.01 7.93
C LEU A 132 -4.13 -17.09 7.97
N LEU A 133 -4.77 -17.83 7.07
CA LEU A 133 -6.20 -18.14 7.17
C LEU A 133 -6.51 -19.01 8.41
N LYS A 134 -5.51 -19.64 9.01
CA LYS A 134 -5.61 -20.45 10.24
C LYS A 134 -4.92 -19.78 11.45
N ASP A 135 -4.62 -18.46 11.37
CA ASP A 135 -4.01 -17.72 12.47
C ASP A 135 -4.88 -17.73 13.73
N LYS A 136 -4.25 -17.79 14.90
CA LYS A 136 -4.92 -17.72 16.21
C LYS A 136 -5.76 -16.45 16.42
N LYS A 137 -5.47 -15.39 15.69
CA LYS A 137 -6.14 -14.09 15.80
C LYS A 137 -7.08 -13.86 14.62
N LYS A 138 -8.37 -13.70 14.88
CA LYS A 138 -9.39 -13.48 13.84
C LYS A 138 -9.07 -12.29 12.91
N LEU A 139 -8.44 -11.22 13.43
CA LEU A 139 -8.07 -10.06 12.61
C LEU A 139 -7.04 -10.44 11.54
N VAL A 140 -6.06 -11.28 11.89
CA VAL A 140 -5.07 -11.78 10.93
C VAL A 140 -5.74 -12.67 9.88
N ARG A 141 -6.60 -13.63 10.31
CA ARG A 141 -7.34 -14.50 9.37
C ARG A 141 -8.18 -13.68 8.38
N LYS A 142 -8.94 -12.71 8.89
CA LYS A 142 -9.74 -11.79 8.07
C LYS A 142 -8.91 -11.01 7.06
N THR A 143 -7.77 -10.44 7.51
CA THR A 143 -6.89 -9.66 6.63
C THR A 143 -6.22 -10.53 5.59
N ALA A 144 -5.82 -11.77 5.94
CA ALA A 144 -5.27 -12.73 4.99
C ALA A 144 -6.30 -13.10 3.89
N ALA A 145 -7.55 -13.38 4.29
CA ALA A 145 -8.61 -13.63 3.32
C ALA A 145 -8.84 -12.44 2.38
N TRP A 146 -8.89 -11.22 2.92
CA TRP A 146 -8.99 -10.00 2.12
C TRP A 146 -7.79 -9.85 1.15
N ALA A 147 -6.56 -10.07 1.63
CA ALA A 147 -5.35 -9.95 0.81
C ALA A 147 -5.34 -10.95 -0.35
N LEU A 148 -5.69 -12.20 -0.09
CA LEU A 148 -5.82 -13.25 -1.12
C LEU A 148 -6.88 -12.88 -2.17
N GLY A 149 -8.01 -12.31 -1.75
CA GLY A 149 -9.04 -11.81 -2.65
C GLY A 149 -8.56 -10.63 -3.50
N ARG A 150 -7.75 -9.73 -2.94
CA ARG A 150 -7.13 -8.60 -3.67
C ARG A 150 -6.13 -9.07 -4.73
N ILE A 151 -5.32 -10.08 -4.40
CA ILE A 151 -4.40 -10.71 -5.38
C ILE A 151 -5.21 -11.42 -6.47
N GLY A 152 -6.29 -12.09 -6.10
CA GLY A 152 -7.27 -12.63 -7.03
C GLY A 152 -6.78 -13.82 -7.86
N ASP A 153 -5.97 -14.70 -7.27
CA ASP A 153 -5.43 -15.91 -7.91
C ASP A 153 -6.18 -17.16 -7.42
N GLU A 154 -6.50 -18.06 -8.34
CA GLU A 154 -7.29 -19.27 -8.06
C GLU A 154 -6.62 -20.27 -7.10
N ARG A 155 -5.30 -20.21 -6.92
CA ARG A 155 -4.57 -21.06 -5.97
C ARG A 155 -5.07 -20.89 -4.53
N ALA A 156 -5.60 -19.71 -4.19
CA ALA A 156 -6.17 -19.46 -2.87
C ALA A 156 -7.58 -20.07 -2.69
N GLY A 157 -8.23 -20.53 -3.76
CA GLY A 157 -9.64 -20.91 -3.77
C GLY A 157 -10.00 -22.01 -2.77
N ALA A 158 -9.21 -23.10 -2.72
CA ALA A 158 -9.44 -24.20 -1.80
C ALA A 158 -9.35 -23.77 -0.33
N ALA A 159 -8.29 -23.03 0.04
CA ALA A 159 -8.08 -22.55 1.40
C ALA A 159 -9.14 -21.52 1.84
N LEU A 160 -9.56 -20.64 0.93
CA LEU A 160 -10.67 -19.71 1.20
C LEU A 160 -12.01 -20.42 1.37
N THR A 161 -12.25 -21.52 0.63
CA THR A 161 -13.47 -22.33 0.78
C THR A 161 -13.51 -23.00 2.16
N GLU A 162 -12.39 -23.53 2.66
CA GLU A 162 -12.30 -24.03 4.04
C GLU A 162 -12.61 -22.93 5.06
N THR A 163 -12.17 -21.70 4.78
CA THR A 163 -12.35 -20.53 5.67
C THR A 163 -13.82 -20.09 5.77
N LEU A 164 -14.72 -20.51 4.88
CA LEU A 164 -16.16 -20.27 5.01
C LEU A 164 -16.78 -20.95 6.25
N SER A 165 -16.07 -21.88 6.90
CA SER A 165 -16.47 -22.53 8.15
C SER A 165 -15.81 -21.88 9.38
N ASP A 166 -15.14 -20.72 9.27
CA ASP A 166 -14.51 -20.04 10.40
C ASP A 166 -15.52 -19.70 11.49
N GLU A 167 -15.10 -19.78 12.75
CA GLU A 167 -15.92 -19.42 13.91
C GLU A 167 -16.42 -17.97 13.87
N ALA A 168 -15.59 -17.04 13.35
CA ALA A 168 -15.88 -15.61 13.29
C ALA A 168 -16.59 -15.24 11.97
N GLY A 169 -17.81 -14.67 12.07
CA GLY A 169 -18.60 -14.24 10.90
C GLY A 169 -17.85 -13.30 9.97
N GLU A 170 -17.13 -12.33 10.53
CA GLU A 170 -16.33 -11.36 9.73
C GLU A 170 -15.18 -12.02 8.92
N VAL A 171 -14.69 -13.19 9.36
CA VAL A 171 -13.70 -13.98 8.60
C VAL A 171 -14.39 -14.73 7.46
N ARG A 172 -15.56 -15.36 7.75
CA ARG A 172 -16.37 -16.02 6.70
C ARG A 172 -16.76 -15.03 5.60
N ASP A 173 -17.21 -13.82 5.98
CA ASP A 173 -17.58 -12.77 5.02
C ASP A 173 -16.39 -12.31 4.16
N ALA A 174 -15.22 -12.20 4.78
CA ALA A 174 -13.99 -11.84 4.03
C ALA A 174 -13.60 -12.96 3.06
N ALA A 175 -13.70 -14.22 3.46
CA ALA A 175 -13.43 -15.37 2.60
C ALA A 175 -14.42 -15.45 1.42
N GLN A 176 -15.71 -15.23 1.67
CA GLN A 176 -16.71 -15.20 0.60
C GLN A 176 -16.42 -14.09 -0.41
N LYS A 177 -16.16 -12.87 0.06
CA LYS A 177 -15.80 -11.75 -0.84
C LYS A 177 -14.52 -12.02 -1.64
N ALA A 178 -13.54 -12.70 -1.03
CA ALA A 178 -12.32 -13.09 -1.71
C ALA A 178 -12.58 -14.12 -2.83
N LEU A 179 -13.41 -15.12 -2.58
CA LEU A 179 -13.82 -16.11 -3.60
C LEU A 179 -14.58 -15.46 -4.75
N ASP A 180 -15.48 -14.52 -4.44
CA ASP A 180 -16.22 -13.77 -5.45
C ASP A 180 -15.29 -12.91 -6.31
N ALA A 181 -14.28 -12.25 -5.69
CA ALA A 181 -13.29 -11.45 -6.40
C ALA A 181 -12.44 -12.30 -7.35
N ILE A 182 -11.98 -13.49 -6.90
CA ILE A 182 -11.23 -14.43 -7.74
C ILE A 182 -12.08 -14.88 -8.93
N LYS A 183 -13.36 -15.25 -8.70
CA LYS A 183 -14.27 -15.65 -9.75
C LYS A 183 -14.52 -14.54 -10.78
N ASN A 184 -14.73 -13.31 -10.32
CA ASN A 184 -14.98 -12.16 -11.16
C ASN A 184 -13.75 -11.82 -12.03
N LYS A 185 -12.54 -11.90 -11.45
CA LYS A 185 -11.29 -11.69 -12.18
C LYS A 185 -11.12 -12.72 -13.31
N LYS A 186 -11.46 -14.00 -13.04
CA LYS A 186 -11.42 -15.07 -14.04
C LYS A 186 -12.43 -14.89 -15.17
N THR A 187 -13.63 -14.34 -14.87
CA THR A 187 -14.69 -14.13 -15.86
C THR A 187 -14.64 -12.78 -16.58
N GLY A 188 -13.61 -11.95 -16.29
CA GLY A 188 -13.48 -10.60 -16.85
C GLY A 188 -14.54 -9.60 -16.37
N LYS A 189 -15.34 -9.93 -15.37
CA LYS A 189 -16.29 -9.04 -14.72
C LYS A 189 -15.56 -8.20 -13.68
N ASN A 190 -15.16 -6.97 -14.05
CA ASN A 190 -14.55 -6.03 -13.11
C ASN A 190 -15.62 -5.41 -12.20
N PRO A 191 -15.63 -5.68 -10.87
CA PRO A 191 -16.61 -5.07 -9.97
C PRO A 191 -16.37 -3.57 -9.74
N ASP A 192 -15.18 -3.05 -10.03
CA ASP A 192 -14.83 -1.63 -9.84
C ASP A 192 -15.36 -0.71 -10.98
N ALA A 193 -15.89 -1.27 -12.06
CA ALA A 193 -16.47 -0.50 -13.15
C ALA A 193 -17.83 0.16 -12.79
N ALA A 194 -18.48 -0.30 -11.71
CA ALA A 194 -19.79 0.20 -11.28
C ALA A 194 -19.72 1.43 -10.33
N SER A 195 -18.53 1.83 -9.86
CA SER A 195 -18.34 2.94 -8.92
C SER A 195 -17.79 4.22 -9.57
N GLN A 196 -17.76 4.29 -10.90
CA GLN A 196 -17.29 5.48 -11.67
C GLN A 196 -18.39 6.11 -12.53
N ILE A 197 -19.66 5.99 -12.15
CA ILE A 197 -20.76 6.75 -12.78
C ILE A 197 -21.37 7.68 -11.74
#